data_36fbc1cb14fc6911317a8e973187f3fe
#
_entry.id   36fbc1cb14fc6911317a8e973187f3fe
#
_cell.length_a   1.000
_cell.length_b   1.000
_cell.length_c   1.000
_cell.angle_alpha   90.00
_cell.angle_beta   90.00
_cell.angle_gamma   90.00
#
_symmetry.space_group_name_H-M   'P 1'
#
loop_
_entity.id
_entity.type
_entity.pdbx_description
1 polymer ?
#
loop_
_entity_poly.entity_id
_entity_poly.type
_entity_poly.pdbx_seq_one_letter_code
_entity_poly.pdbx_strand_id
1 'polypeptide(L)'
;MTESLGFVLCAAVAAGAIVGCAHGNIKAPKSLTFHRLVGITAEDIERSPGTPVEQLLAARVPGLFLTRARDGHVVVHVRGPSTLADQEPLYIVNGIALGDAGNLSAIQRSEIATIEVLRDPTSTAMYGMRGSNGVIVVRTKGS
;
A
#
# COMPACT_ATOMS: atom_id res chain seq x y z
N MET A 1 -60.14 49.45 50.74
CA MET A 1 -61.06 49.49 49.60
C MET A 1 -60.25 49.35 48.33
N THR A 2 -60.52 48.27 47.68
CA THR A 2 -60.48 48.06 46.24
C THR A 2 -59.07 48.15 45.53
N GLU A 3 -58.49 47.04 45.32
CA GLU A 3 -58.63 46.28 44.10
C GLU A 3 -57.90 46.91 42.91
N SER A 4 -56.87 46.36 42.46
CA SER A 4 -56.82 45.97 41.02
C SER A 4 -55.70 45.08 40.70
N LEU A 5 -56.07 43.94 40.32
CA LEU A 5 -55.32 42.85 39.68
C LEU A 5 -54.68 43.31 38.38
N GLY A 6 -53.37 43.34 38.30
CA GLY A 6 -52.63 43.59 37.10
C GLY A 6 -51.92 42.32 36.62
N PHE A 7 -52.56 41.64 35.73
CA PHE A 7 -52.01 40.46 35.03
C PHE A 7 -50.93 40.94 34.08
N VAL A 8 -49.70 40.79 34.44
CA VAL A 8 -48.58 41.00 33.49
C VAL A 8 -48.21 39.70 32.85
N LEU A 9 -48.66 39.61 31.62
CA LEU A 9 -48.30 38.49 30.69
C LEU A 9 -46.84 38.60 30.33
N CYS A 10 -46.02 37.73 30.90
CA CYS A 10 -44.61 37.66 30.59
C CYS A 10 -44.44 36.83 29.31
N ALA A 11 -44.32 37.51 28.17
CA ALA A 11 -43.96 36.86 26.88
C ALA A 11 -42.49 36.48 26.89
N ALA A 12 -42.22 35.21 27.11
CA ALA A 12 -40.87 34.63 26.96
C ALA A 12 -40.51 34.54 25.48
N VAL A 13 -39.67 35.44 25.03
CA VAL A 13 -39.02 35.35 23.73
C VAL A 13 -37.94 34.28 23.83
N ALA A 14 -38.21 33.08 23.28
CA ALA A 14 -37.24 32.04 23.12
C ALA A 14 -36.29 32.43 21.98
N ALA A 15 -35.10 32.91 22.32
CA ALA A 15 -34.02 33.11 21.40
C ALA A 15 -33.49 31.72 21.00
N GLY A 16 -33.91 31.24 19.83
CA GLY A 16 -33.38 30.02 19.19
C GLY A 16 -31.92 30.24 18.83
N ALA A 17 -31.03 29.65 19.60
CA ALA A 17 -29.62 29.50 19.20
C ALA A 17 -29.55 28.53 18.03
N ILE A 18 -29.37 29.05 16.84
CA ILE A 18 -29.01 28.26 15.67
C ILE A 18 -27.57 27.78 15.88
N VAL A 19 -27.43 26.57 16.38
CA VAL A 19 -26.13 25.87 16.38
C VAL A 19 -25.78 25.59 14.92
N GLY A 20 -24.97 26.49 14.35
CA GLY A 20 -24.36 26.27 13.04
C GLY A 20 -23.51 25.00 13.10
N CYS A 21 -23.95 23.96 12.40
CA CYS A 21 -23.10 22.83 12.11
C CYS A 21 -21.88 23.35 11.33
N ALA A 22 -20.76 23.55 12.03
CA ALA A 22 -19.48 23.72 11.40
C ALA A 22 -19.24 22.47 10.56
N HIS A 23 -19.39 22.56 9.25
CA HIS A 23 -18.89 21.59 8.31
C HIS A 23 -17.36 21.59 8.45
N GLY A 24 -16.87 20.89 9.46
CA GLY A 24 -15.47 20.52 9.51
C GLY A 24 -15.18 19.78 8.22
N ASN A 25 -14.37 20.38 7.40
CA ASN A 25 -13.81 19.73 6.22
C ASN A 25 -12.94 18.57 6.72
N ILE A 26 -13.60 17.44 6.98
CA ILE A 26 -12.94 16.19 7.29
C ILE A 26 -12.25 15.82 5.97
N LYS A 27 -10.99 16.24 5.84
CA LYS A 27 -10.10 15.61 4.86
C LYS A 27 -10.23 14.12 5.11
N ALA A 28 -10.92 13.44 4.22
CA ALA A 28 -11.03 12.00 4.25
C ALA A 28 -9.62 11.45 4.50
N PRO A 29 -9.43 10.62 5.54
CA PRO A 29 -8.12 10.02 5.74
C PRO A 29 -7.82 9.28 4.44
N LYS A 30 -6.69 9.64 3.81
CA LYS A 30 -6.15 8.90 2.68
C LYS A 30 -6.20 7.44 3.08
N SER A 31 -7.19 6.75 2.51
CA SER A 31 -7.37 5.31 2.53
C SER A 31 -6.55 4.59 3.60
N LEU A 32 -7.14 4.39 4.78
CA LEU A 32 -6.63 3.45 5.77
C LEU A 32 -6.91 2.02 5.28
N THR A 33 -6.40 1.69 4.12
CA THR A 33 -6.13 0.30 3.81
C THR A 33 -4.88 -0.04 4.59
N PHE A 34 -5.04 -0.49 5.82
CA PHE A 34 -4.00 -1.13 6.61
C PHE A 34 -3.65 -2.51 6.03
N HIS A 35 -3.45 -2.59 4.75
CA HIS A 35 -2.45 -3.50 4.23
C HIS A 35 -1.12 -2.80 4.52
N ARG A 36 -0.48 -3.25 5.59
CA ARG A 36 0.91 -2.91 5.84
C ARG A 36 1.65 -3.30 4.58
N LEU A 37 1.86 -2.32 3.69
CA LEU A 37 2.59 -2.53 2.46
C LEU A 37 3.95 -3.10 2.83
N VAL A 38 4.09 -4.39 2.61
CA VAL A 38 5.36 -5.08 2.82
C VAL A 38 6.14 -4.89 1.53
N GLY A 39 6.82 -3.76 1.44
CA GLY A 39 7.48 -3.37 0.19
C GLY A 39 8.29 -2.09 0.32
N ILE A 40 8.58 -1.47 -0.81
CA ILE A 40 9.33 -0.22 -0.93
C ILE A 40 8.57 0.79 -1.79
N THR A 41 8.83 2.07 -1.55
CA THR A 41 8.25 3.19 -2.31
C THR A 41 9.31 3.88 -3.15
N ALA A 42 8.87 4.74 -4.08
CA ALA A 42 9.77 5.61 -4.86
C ALA A 42 10.71 6.41 -3.95
N GLU A 43 10.20 6.90 -2.82
CA GLU A 43 10.98 7.67 -1.85
C GLU A 43 12.11 6.85 -1.22
N ASP A 44 11.85 5.57 -0.91
CA ASP A 44 12.89 4.66 -0.42
C ASP A 44 13.97 4.41 -1.47
N ILE A 45 13.55 4.29 -2.72
CA ILE A 45 14.43 4.11 -3.87
C ILE A 45 15.31 5.36 -4.07
N GLU A 46 14.73 6.55 -4.02
CA GLU A 46 15.44 7.81 -4.19
C GLU A 46 16.45 8.08 -3.06
N ARG A 47 16.12 7.69 -1.82
CA ARG A 47 17.04 7.82 -0.67
C ARG A 47 18.24 6.88 -0.70
N SER A 48 18.22 5.88 -1.57
CA SER A 48 19.28 4.86 -1.64
C SER A 48 19.92 4.80 -3.03
N PRO A 49 20.52 5.90 -3.52
CA PRO A 49 21.12 5.93 -4.85
C PRO A 49 22.24 4.88 -4.96
N GLY A 50 22.28 4.17 -6.10
CA GLY A 50 23.30 3.15 -6.35
C GLY A 50 23.03 1.77 -5.76
N THR A 51 22.05 1.62 -4.87
CA THR A 51 21.67 0.29 -4.34
C THR A 51 20.73 -0.40 -5.31
N PRO A 52 20.99 -1.64 -5.76
CA PRO A 52 20.03 -2.41 -6.56
C PRO A 52 18.67 -2.53 -5.88
N VAL A 53 17.61 -2.47 -6.67
CA VAL A 53 16.22 -2.49 -6.16
C VAL A 53 15.94 -3.78 -5.39
N GLU A 54 16.48 -4.89 -5.84
CA GLU A 54 16.37 -6.21 -5.20
C GLU A 54 16.99 -6.20 -3.79
N GLN A 55 18.16 -5.58 -3.64
CA GLN A 55 18.81 -5.46 -2.33
C GLN A 55 18.04 -4.55 -1.39
N LEU A 56 17.52 -3.44 -1.91
CA LEU A 56 16.70 -2.52 -1.14
C LEU A 56 15.41 -3.21 -0.67
N LEU A 57 14.78 -4.00 -1.54
CA LEU A 57 13.60 -4.76 -1.22
C LEU A 57 13.89 -5.80 -0.13
N ALA A 58 14.97 -6.55 -0.24
CA ALA A 58 15.37 -7.54 0.76
C ALA A 58 15.72 -6.90 2.12
N ALA A 59 16.30 -5.71 2.12
CA ALA A 59 16.59 -4.98 3.35
C ALA A 59 15.32 -4.48 4.07
N ARG A 60 14.26 -4.16 3.32
CA ARG A 60 13.01 -3.62 3.86
C ARG A 60 11.97 -4.70 4.18
N VAL A 61 12.00 -5.81 3.48
CA VAL A 61 11.01 -6.90 3.60
C VAL A 61 11.69 -8.10 4.25
N PRO A 62 11.47 -8.34 5.56
CA PRO A 62 12.07 -9.48 6.25
C PRO A 62 11.64 -10.81 5.61
N GLY A 63 12.58 -11.74 5.50
CA GLY A 63 12.32 -13.07 4.95
C GLY A 63 12.37 -13.17 3.42
N LEU A 64 12.82 -12.12 2.74
CA LEU A 64 13.25 -12.25 1.35
C LEU A 64 14.68 -12.77 1.28
N PHE A 65 14.95 -13.61 0.30
CA PHE A 65 16.27 -14.13 0.00
C PHE A 65 16.66 -13.74 -1.42
N LEU A 66 17.92 -13.39 -1.59
CA LEU A 66 18.48 -13.09 -2.90
C LEU A 66 19.41 -14.22 -3.32
N THR A 67 19.21 -14.73 -4.50
CA THR A 67 20.14 -15.64 -5.14
C THR A 67 20.61 -15.04 -6.46
N ARG A 68 21.69 -15.56 -7.00
CA ARG A 68 22.17 -15.17 -8.31
C ARG A 68 21.95 -16.32 -9.29
N ALA A 69 21.21 -16.03 -10.34
CA ALA A 69 21.02 -16.99 -11.43
C ALA A 69 22.31 -17.23 -12.20
N ARG A 70 22.34 -18.26 -13.05
CA ARG A 70 23.53 -18.65 -13.82
C ARG A 70 23.97 -17.59 -14.84
N ASP A 71 23.04 -16.79 -15.31
CA ASP A 71 23.26 -15.65 -16.22
C ASP A 71 23.69 -14.36 -15.50
N GLY A 72 23.76 -14.41 -14.17
CA GLY A 72 24.24 -13.31 -13.33
C GLY A 72 23.17 -12.37 -12.80
N HIS A 73 21.90 -12.47 -13.23
CA HIS A 73 20.84 -11.65 -12.66
C HIS A 73 20.49 -12.07 -11.23
N VAL A 74 19.94 -11.13 -10.45
CA VAL A 74 19.53 -11.37 -9.07
C VAL A 74 18.08 -11.81 -9.03
N VAL A 75 17.83 -12.96 -8.41
CA VAL A 75 16.49 -13.51 -8.19
C VAL A 75 16.08 -13.26 -6.75
N VAL A 76 14.88 -12.77 -6.57
CA VAL A 76 14.27 -12.54 -5.26
C VAL A 76 13.37 -13.73 -4.92
N HIS A 77 13.61 -14.37 -3.77
CA HIS A 77 12.75 -15.45 -3.26
C HIS A 77 11.93 -14.94 -2.07
N VAL A 78 10.62 -15.16 -2.11
CA VAL A 78 9.68 -14.64 -1.11
C VAL A 78 9.53 -15.57 0.09
N ARG A 79 9.80 -16.86 -0.06
CA ARG A 79 9.58 -17.89 0.97
C ARG A 79 10.82 -18.69 1.35
N GLY A 80 11.99 -18.15 1.14
CA GLY A 80 13.25 -18.84 1.43
C GLY A 80 13.76 -19.70 0.27
N PRO A 81 15.00 -20.18 0.37
CA PRO A 81 15.56 -21.06 -0.64
C PRO A 81 14.80 -22.38 -0.61
N SER A 82 14.03 -22.64 -1.65
CA SER A 82 13.46 -23.97 -1.88
C SER A 82 14.48 -24.84 -2.55
N THR A 83 14.61 -26.09 -2.08
CA THR A 83 15.43 -27.12 -2.74
C THR A 83 14.82 -27.63 -4.03
N LEU A 84 13.57 -27.30 -4.29
CA LEU A 84 12.90 -27.53 -5.57
C LEU A 84 13.27 -26.35 -6.47
N ALA A 85 14.12 -26.61 -7.42
CA ALA A 85 14.59 -25.64 -8.41
C ALA A 85 13.44 -24.84 -9.03
N ASP A 86 13.72 -23.57 -9.35
CA ASP A 86 12.90 -22.67 -10.16
C ASP A 86 11.61 -22.12 -9.55
N GLN A 87 11.59 -21.85 -8.25
CA GLN A 87 10.45 -21.20 -7.62
C GLN A 87 10.64 -19.69 -7.50
N GLU A 88 10.73 -19.04 -8.63
CA GLU A 88 10.69 -17.57 -8.67
C GLU A 88 9.29 -17.06 -8.33
N PRO A 89 9.19 -15.90 -7.68
CA PRO A 89 7.89 -15.27 -7.45
C PRO A 89 7.30 -14.80 -8.77
N LEU A 90 5.98 -14.67 -8.80
CA LEU A 90 5.30 -14.06 -9.94
C LEU A 90 5.50 -12.53 -9.90
N TYR A 91 6.02 -11.97 -10.98
CA TYR A 91 6.14 -10.52 -11.14
C TYR A 91 4.92 -9.96 -11.87
N ILE A 92 4.29 -8.95 -11.27
CA ILE A 92 3.16 -8.20 -11.84
C ILE A 92 3.59 -6.75 -12.00
N VAL A 93 3.54 -6.23 -13.22
CA VAL A 93 3.85 -4.82 -13.50
C VAL A 93 2.61 -4.14 -14.01
N ASN A 94 2.10 -3.14 -13.29
CA ASN A 94 0.88 -2.41 -13.60
C ASN A 94 -0.32 -3.34 -13.92
N GLY A 95 -0.44 -4.43 -13.15
CA GLY A 95 -1.50 -5.41 -13.31
C GLY A 95 -1.25 -6.49 -14.38
N ILE A 96 -0.15 -6.41 -15.11
CA ILE A 96 0.22 -7.39 -16.15
C ILE A 96 1.26 -8.35 -15.56
N ALA A 97 0.97 -9.65 -15.63
CA ALA A 97 1.91 -10.67 -15.22
C ALA A 97 3.06 -10.78 -16.24
N LEU A 98 4.28 -10.62 -15.75
CA LEU A 98 5.47 -10.94 -16.55
C LEU A 98 5.59 -12.46 -16.67
N GLY A 99 6.14 -12.91 -17.80
CA GLY A 99 6.44 -14.33 -18.00
C GLY A 99 7.58 -14.82 -17.09
N ASP A 100 8.01 -16.05 -17.32
CA ASP A 100 9.00 -16.76 -16.50
C ASP A 100 10.41 -16.12 -16.48
N ALA A 101 10.65 -15.15 -17.35
CA ALA A 101 11.87 -14.34 -17.38
C ALA A 101 11.70 -12.95 -16.72
N GLY A 102 10.59 -12.74 -16.01
CA GLY A 102 10.32 -11.47 -15.33
C GLY A 102 11.28 -11.26 -14.16
N ASN A 103 12.00 -10.16 -14.15
CA ASN A 103 12.82 -9.74 -13.02
C ASN A 103 12.73 -8.24 -12.82
N LEU A 104 13.13 -7.75 -11.64
CA LEU A 104 13.10 -6.33 -11.32
C LEU A 104 14.10 -5.52 -12.13
N SER A 105 15.20 -6.12 -12.57
CA SER A 105 16.23 -5.45 -13.37
C SER A 105 15.76 -5.05 -14.77
N ALA A 106 14.67 -5.63 -15.27
CA ALA A 106 14.04 -5.22 -16.53
C ALA A 106 13.29 -3.88 -16.43
N ILE A 107 13.03 -3.39 -15.21
CA ILE A 107 12.25 -2.18 -14.97
C ILE A 107 13.19 -1.04 -14.61
N GLN A 108 13.04 0.10 -15.28
CA GLN A 108 13.86 1.26 -14.95
C GLN A 108 13.54 1.73 -13.53
N ARG A 109 14.57 1.81 -12.71
CA ARG A 109 14.49 2.24 -11.30
C ARG A 109 13.73 3.54 -11.10
N SER A 110 13.95 4.53 -11.98
CA SER A 110 13.33 5.85 -11.94
C SER A 110 11.82 5.82 -12.18
N GLU A 111 11.34 4.80 -12.87
CA GLU A 111 9.93 4.63 -13.19
C GLU A 111 9.14 3.97 -12.07
N ILE A 112 9.80 3.32 -11.13
CA ILE A 112 9.13 2.60 -10.04
C ILE A 112 8.49 3.59 -9.07
N ALA A 113 7.18 3.46 -8.86
CA ALA A 113 6.45 4.17 -7.82
C ALA A 113 6.39 3.36 -6.53
N THR A 114 6.02 2.08 -6.62
CA THR A 114 5.96 1.16 -5.47
C THR A 114 6.28 -0.27 -5.89
N ILE A 115 6.90 -1.01 -4.99
CA ILE A 115 7.00 -2.47 -5.08
C ILE A 115 6.38 -3.05 -3.83
N GLU A 116 5.45 -3.96 -4.00
CA GLU A 116 4.75 -4.66 -2.93
C GLU A 116 5.01 -6.15 -3.04
N VAL A 117 5.25 -6.81 -1.90
CA VAL A 117 5.48 -8.25 -1.83
C VAL A 117 4.29 -8.91 -1.15
N LEU A 118 3.59 -9.76 -1.90
CA LEU A 118 2.48 -10.57 -1.42
C LEU A 118 2.97 -11.99 -1.15
N ARG A 119 2.84 -12.42 0.09
CA ARG A 119 3.31 -13.75 0.51
C ARG A 119 2.28 -14.53 1.32
N ASP A 120 1.22 -13.88 1.75
CA ASP A 120 0.17 -14.60 2.44
C ASP A 120 -0.76 -15.30 1.44
N PRO A 121 -1.26 -16.51 1.78
CA PRO A 121 -2.08 -17.29 0.86
C PRO A 121 -3.35 -16.58 0.39
N THR A 122 -3.94 -15.73 1.23
CA THR A 122 -5.15 -14.99 0.89
C THR A 122 -4.88 -13.96 -0.21
N SER A 123 -3.80 -13.21 -0.07
CA SER A 123 -3.40 -12.21 -1.06
C SER A 123 -2.92 -12.83 -2.38
N THR A 124 -2.28 -14.00 -2.31
CA THR A 124 -1.75 -14.66 -3.53
C THR A 124 -2.76 -15.55 -4.23
N ALA A 125 -3.90 -15.91 -3.58
CA ALA A 125 -4.92 -16.79 -4.14
C ALA A 125 -5.49 -16.31 -5.48
N MET A 126 -5.62 -15.00 -5.66
CA MET A 126 -6.12 -14.42 -6.91
C MET A 126 -5.21 -14.68 -8.13
N TYR A 127 -3.95 -15.04 -7.89
CA TYR A 127 -2.97 -15.35 -8.94
C TYR A 127 -2.83 -16.85 -9.20
N GLY A 128 -3.65 -17.68 -8.52
CA GLY A 128 -3.67 -19.13 -8.69
C GLY A 128 -2.32 -19.78 -8.37
N MET A 129 -2.01 -20.87 -9.07
CA MET A 129 -0.78 -21.62 -8.83
C MET A 129 0.49 -20.82 -9.10
N ARG A 130 0.45 -19.86 -10.01
CA ARG A 130 1.62 -18.99 -10.29
C ARG A 130 1.98 -18.07 -9.10
N GLY A 131 1.01 -17.78 -8.23
CA GLY A 131 1.23 -17.00 -7.00
C GLY A 131 1.73 -17.83 -5.81
N SER A 132 1.88 -19.16 -5.94
CA SER A 132 2.24 -20.05 -4.83
C SER A 132 3.58 -19.73 -4.19
N ASN A 133 4.53 -19.22 -4.96
CA ASN A 133 5.87 -18.84 -4.51
C ASN A 133 5.97 -17.39 -4.01
N GLY A 134 4.83 -16.70 -3.95
CA GLY A 134 4.70 -15.28 -3.67
C GLY A 134 4.54 -14.46 -4.95
N VAL A 135 4.11 -13.22 -4.77
CA VAL A 135 3.89 -12.28 -5.88
C VAL A 135 4.59 -10.96 -5.56
N ILE A 136 5.30 -10.44 -6.52
CA ILE A 136 5.93 -9.12 -6.45
C ILE A 136 5.15 -8.20 -7.39
N VAL A 137 4.44 -7.24 -6.83
CA VAL A 137 3.63 -6.27 -7.57
C VAL A 137 4.41 -4.97 -7.70
N VAL A 138 4.69 -4.57 -8.92
CA VAL A 138 5.36 -3.31 -9.25
C VAL A 138 4.35 -2.36 -9.88
N ARG A 139 4.31 -1.15 -9.37
CA ARG A 139 3.57 -0.05 -9.97
C ARG A 139 4.55 1.03 -10.41
N THR A 140 4.37 1.51 -11.63
CA THR A 140 5.20 2.60 -12.17
C THR A 140 4.52 3.95 -11.98
N LYS A 141 5.35 5.01 -12.04
CA LYS A 141 4.89 6.40 -12.03
C LYS A 141 4.15 6.66 -13.35
N GLY A 142 2.86 6.93 -13.29
CA GLY A 142 2.05 7.23 -14.48
C GLY A 142 1.14 6.09 -14.95
N SER A 143 0.99 5.04 -14.17
CA SER A 143 -0.02 3.98 -14.39
C SER A 143 -1.26 4.24 -13.53
#